data_22811859cc04eb35fabf00ef7e045e89
#
_entry.id   22811859cc04eb35fabf00ef7e045e89
#
_cell.length_a   1.000
_cell.length_b   1.000
_cell.length_c   1.000
_cell.angle_alpha   90.00
_cell.angle_beta   90.00
_cell.angle_gamma   90.00
#
_symmetry.space_group_name_H-M   'P 1'
#
loop_
_entity.id
_entity.type
_entity.pdbx_description
1 polymer ?
#
loop_
_entity_poly.entity_id
_entity_poly.type
_entity_poly.pdbx_seq_one_letter_code
_entity_poly.pdbx_strand_id
1 'polypeptide(L)' 'DNIRCNAILPHAMSPGMHWWIENNPEEAHAFLSQIPQRRVGDCEQDIGRFVALLCQDGANYVNGQSIALDGGQAFLG' A
#
# COMPACT_ATOMS: atom_id res chain seq x y z
N ASP A 1 4.08 -14.17 -25.62
CA ASP A 1 5.13 -13.58 -24.84
C ASP A 1 4.79 -13.62 -23.36
N ASN A 2 5.80 -13.75 -22.53
CA ASN A 2 5.63 -13.93 -21.10
C ASN A 2 5.79 -12.62 -20.33
N ILE A 3 4.97 -11.64 -20.72
CA ILE A 3 5.00 -10.33 -20.05
C ILE A 3 3.75 -10.18 -19.21
N ARG A 4 3.95 -9.89 -17.93
CA ARG A 4 2.85 -9.58 -17.02
C ARG A 4 2.85 -8.08 -16.73
N CYS A 5 1.67 -7.50 -16.59
CA CYS A 5 1.52 -6.09 -16.27
C CYS A 5 0.46 -5.92 -15.19
N ASN A 6 0.84 -5.34 -14.07
CA ASN A 6 -0.04 -5.08 -12.95
C ASN A 6 0.15 -3.64 -12.47
N ALA A 7 -0.86 -3.08 -11.83
CA ALA A 7 -0.79 -1.77 -11.22
C ALA A 7 -0.81 -1.90 -9.70
N ILE A 8 0.03 -1.13 -9.04
CA ILE A 8 0.05 -1.06 -7.58
C ILE A 8 -0.55 0.27 -7.16
N LEU A 9 -1.48 0.23 -6.22
CA LEU A 9 -2.10 1.41 -5.64
C LEU A 9 -1.64 1.52 -4.19
N PRO A 10 -0.47 2.14 -3.94
CA PRO A 10 0.12 2.15 -2.61
C PRO A 10 -0.42 3.28 -1.74
N HIS A 11 -0.50 3.00 -0.44
CA HIS A 11 -0.72 4.02 0.57
C HIS A 11 0.41 3.86 1.60
N ALA A 12 1.41 4.72 1.51
CA ALA A 12 2.63 4.56 2.28
C ALA A 12 3.10 5.89 2.86
N MET A 13 3.89 5.80 3.91
CA MET A 13 4.42 6.97 4.58
C MET A 13 5.36 7.74 3.67
N SER A 14 5.12 9.04 3.55
CA SER A 14 5.98 9.98 2.84
C SER A 14 6.41 11.08 3.82
N PRO A 15 7.43 11.90 3.48
CA PRO A 15 7.77 13.05 4.32
C PRO A 15 6.59 13.98 4.57
N GLY A 16 5.77 14.24 3.55
CA GLY A 16 4.58 15.07 3.70
C GLY A 16 3.53 14.45 4.61
N MET A 17 3.29 13.15 4.49
CA MET A 17 2.36 12.44 5.35
C MET A 17 2.85 12.42 6.80
N HIS A 18 4.14 12.20 7.00
CA HIS A 18 4.75 12.21 8.32
C HIS A 18 4.59 13.58 8.99
N TRP A 19 4.86 14.66 8.24
CA TRP A 19 4.66 16.02 8.72
C TRP A 19 3.20 16.28 9.10
N TRP A 20 2.28 15.85 8.25
CA TRP A 20 0.84 16.06 8.48
C TRP A 20 0.39 15.35 9.76
N ILE A 21 0.83 14.11 9.97
CA ILE A 21 0.48 13.35 11.17
C ILE A 21 1.00 14.04 12.43
N GLU A 22 2.23 14.53 12.40
CA GLU A 22 2.83 15.21 13.56
C GLU A 22 2.14 16.54 13.88
N ASN A 23 1.66 17.25 12.86
CA ASN A 23 1.08 18.58 13.04
C ASN A 23 -0.45 18.58 13.15
N ASN A 24 -1.10 17.45 12.93
CA ASN A 24 -2.55 17.31 13.02
C ASN A 24 -2.91 16.00 13.74
N PRO A 25 -2.53 15.84 15.01
CA PRO A 25 -2.66 14.55 15.69
C PRO A 25 -4.09 14.04 15.82
N GLU A 26 -5.07 14.93 16.00
CA GLU A 26 -6.46 14.49 16.13
C GLU A 26 -7.02 13.99 14.81
N GLU A 27 -6.79 14.75 13.72
CA GLU A 27 -7.21 14.36 12.39
C GLU A 27 -6.47 13.09 11.94
N ALA A 28 -5.19 12.97 12.30
CA ALA A 28 -4.40 11.78 11.98
C ALA A 28 -4.95 10.55 12.70
N HIS A 29 -5.33 10.70 13.97
CA HIS A 29 -5.91 9.59 14.71
C HIS A 29 -7.22 9.12 14.06
N ALA A 30 -8.09 10.07 13.67
CA ALA A 30 -9.34 9.73 13.00
C ALA A 30 -9.07 9.04 11.66
N PHE A 31 -8.10 9.54 10.90
CA PHE A 31 -7.72 8.96 9.62
C PHE A 31 -7.20 7.53 9.77
N LEU A 32 -6.27 7.31 10.71
CA LEU A 32 -5.70 5.99 10.94
C LEU A 32 -6.74 4.98 11.43
N SER A 33 -7.75 5.45 12.18
CA SER A 33 -8.80 4.56 12.66
C SER A 33 -9.69 4.02 11.54
N GLN A 34 -9.68 4.67 10.36
CA GLN A 34 -10.42 4.22 9.19
C GLN A 34 -9.67 3.13 8.40
N ILE A 35 -8.40 2.94 8.69
CA ILE A 35 -7.60 1.91 8.02
C ILE A 35 -7.69 0.63 8.85
N PRO A 36 -8.18 -0.49 8.29
CA PRO A 36 -8.29 -1.74 9.05
C PRO A 36 -7.01 -2.15 9.77
N GLN A 37 -5.84 -1.97 9.15
CA GLN A 37 -4.57 -2.30 9.80
C GLN A 37 -4.03 -1.20 10.70
N ARG A 38 -4.73 -0.07 10.78
CA ARG A 38 -4.45 1.02 11.73
C ARG A 38 -3.10 1.65 11.60
N ARG A 39 -2.51 1.64 10.41
CA ARG A 39 -1.23 2.27 10.13
C ARG A 39 -1.09 2.63 8.68
N VAL A 40 -0.25 3.63 8.40
CA VAL A 40 0.19 3.94 7.04
C VAL A 40 1.35 3.01 6.73
N GLY A 41 1.40 2.49 5.50
CA GLY A 41 2.43 1.54 5.11
C GLY A 41 3.81 2.17 5.04
N ASP A 42 4.84 1.33 5.18
CA ASP A 42 6.23 1.71 4.98
C ASP A 42 6.61 1.45 3.53
N CYS A 43 7.29 2.40 2.89
CA CYS A 43 7.62 2.26 1.46
C CYS A 43 8.44 1.02 1.16
N GLU A 44 9.40 0.68 2.02
CA GLU A 44 10.23 -0.50 1.82
C GLU A 44 9.55 -1.78 2.29
N GLN A 45 9.08 -1.80 3.54
CA GLN A 45 8.59 -3.03 4.16
C GLN A 45 7.24 -3.47 3.63
N ASP A 46 6.35 -2.53 3.32
CA ASP A 46 4.99 -2.86 2.91
C ASP A 46 4.79 -2.78 1.39
N ILE A 47 5.50 -1.90 0.70
CA ILE A 47 5.32 -1.70 -0.74
C ILE A 47 6.43 -2.38 -1.53
N GLY A 48 7.68 -2.01 -1.28
CA GLY A 48 8.82 -2.53 -2.05
C GLY A 48 8.96 -4.03 -1.95
N ARG A 49 8.78 -4.60 -0.77
CA ARG A 49 8.88 -6.05 -0.57
C ARG A 49 7.77 -6.79 -1.30
N PHE A 50 6.56 -6.22 -1.34
CA PHE A 50 5.47 -6.84 -2.09
C PHE A 50 5.75 -6.80 -3.60
N VAL A 51 6.23 -5.65 -4.11
CA VAL A 51 6.58 -5.54 -5.53
C VAL A 51 7.65 -6.57 -5.89
N ALA A 52 8.64 -6.77 -5.03
CA ALA A 52 9.65 -7.80 -5.25
C ALA A 52 9.04 -9.20 -5.32
N LEU A 53 8.05 -9.50 -4.47
CA LEU A 53 7.33 -10.78 -4.53
C LEU A 53 6.60 -10.97 -5.85
N LEU A 54 5.99 -9.89 -6.39
CA LEU A 54 5.30 -9.96 -7.68
C LEU A 54 6.25 -10.30 -8.82
N CYS A 55 7.53 -10.02 -8.69
CA CYS A 55 8.52 -10.33 -9.72
C CYS A 55 9.02 -11.76 -9.65
N GLN A 56 8.61 -12.53 -8.66
CA GLN A 56 9.05 -13.91 -8.47
C GLN A 56 8.11 -14.91 -9.14
N ASP A 57 8.61 -16.11 -9.35
CA ASP A 57 7.86 -17.17 -10.06
C ASP A 57 6.55 -17.52 -9.36
N GLY A 58 6.48 -17.39 -8.04
CA GLY A 58 5.26 -17.65 -7.28
C GLY A 58 4.10 -16.76 -7.66
N ALA A 59 4.35 -15.62 -8.29
CA ALA A 59 3.31 -14.69 -8.73
C ALA A 59 3.03 -14.76 -10.23
N ASN A 60 3.46 -15.83 -10.91
CA ASN A 60 3.35 -15.92 -12.37
C ASN A 60 1.91 -15.87 -12.89
N TYR A 61 0.94 -16.21 -12.08
CA TYR A 61 -0.46 -16.24 -12.48
C TYR A 61 -1.21 -14.93 -12.22
N VAL A 62 -0.50 -13.90 -11.69
CA VAL A 62 -1.08 -12.58 -11.44
C VAL A 62 -0.78 -11.68 -12.63
N ASN A 63 -1.82 -11.24 -13.33
CA ASN A 63 -1.67 -10.40 -14.51
C ASN A 63 -2.91 -9.54 -14.70
N GLY A 64 -2.71 -8.30 -15.13
CA GLY A 64 -3.80 -7.39 -15.41
C GLY A 64 -4.54 -6.89 -14.18
N GLN A 65 -3.93 -6.93 -13.00
CA GLN A 65 -4.60 -6.57 -11.76
C GLN A 65 -4.20 -5.18 -11.27
N SER A 66 -5.15 -4.52 -10.61
CA SER A 66 -4.88 -3.32 -9.82
C SER A 66 -4.91 -3.74 -8.36
N ILE A 67 -3.77 -3.66 -7.68
CA ILE A 67 -3.61 -4.20 -6.34
C ILE A 67 -3.43 -3.07 -5.35
N ALA A 68 -4.39 -2.92 -4.44
CA ALA A 68 -4.32 -1.91 -3.39
C ALA A 68 -3.43 -2.40 -2.25
N LEU A 69 -2.40 -1.61 -1.92
CA LEU A 69 -1.50 -1.87 -0.79
C LEU A 69 -1.70 -0.74 0.22
N ASP A 70 -2.79 -0.80 0.97
CA ASP A 70 -3.27 0.30 1.80
C ASP A 70 -3.79 -0.12 3.17
N GLY A 71 -3.42 -1.31 3.62
CA GLY A 71 -3.88 -1.81 4.90
C GLY A 71 -5.37 -2.08 4.97
N GLY A 72 -6.03 -2.15 3.82
CA GLY A 72 -7.47 -2.43 3.71
C GLY A 72 -8.35 -1.20 3.64
N GLN A 73 -7.77 0.00 3.53
CA GLN A 73 -8.55 1.24 3.51
C GLN A 73 -9.51 1.31 2.32
N ALA A 74 -9.05 0.98 1.12
CA ALA A 74 -9.90 0.93 -0.06
C ALA A 74 -10.41 -0.50 -0.22
N PHE A 75 -11.65 -0.72 0.15
CA PHE A 75 -12.22 -2.06 0.04
C PHE A 75 -12.54 -2.36 -1.42
N LEU A 76 -11.69 -3.17 -2.05
CA LEU A 76 -11.83 -3.56 -3.45
C LEU A 76 -12.38 -4.98 -3.59
N GLY A 77 -13.12 -5.40 -2.64
CA GLY A 77 -13.69 -6.73 -2.63
C GLY A 77 -14.91 -6.91 -3.48
#